data_438284292f7a13a6bf795b9ae461bf6a
#
_entry.id   438284292f7a13a6bf795b9ae461bf6a
#
_cell.length_a   1.000
_cell.length_b   1.000
_cell.length_c   1.000
_cell.angle_alpha   90.00
_cell.angle_beta   90.00
_cell.angle_gamma   90.00
#
_symmetry.space_group_name_H-M   'P 1'
#
loop_
_entity.id
_entity.type
_entity.pdbx_description
1 polymer ?
#
loop_
_entity_poly.entity_id
_entity_poly.type
_entity_poly.pdbx_seq_one_letter_code
_entity_poly.pdbx_strand_id
1 'polypeptide(L)'
;MVMQMNADVNFPNTAVAQIRNISQCYEAVKRTMDRNPLLPGISAFYEPSGFGKSTAANYVATKTNAFYVQVKSTYTKKAFLQALLREMSIPYPATLSEMMELATSELAKTGRPLIIDEFDHLVQGNKVEIIRDLYEGSQGTFLIIGEEMLARKLEKWERFHGRILNWVP
;
A
#
# COMPACT_ATOMS: atom_id res chain seq x y z
N MET A 1 -43.92 2.31 -26.77
CA MET A 1 -43.98 2.82 -25.40
C MET A 1 -42.61 2.60 -24.78
N VAL A 2 -41.76 3.61 -24.84
CA VAL A 2 -40.37 3.55 -24.31
C VAL A 2 -40.46 3.92 -22.84
N MET A 3 -40.20 2.97 -21.96
CA MET A 3 -40.06 3.20 -20.53
C MET A 3 -38.76 3.97 -20.31
N GLN A 4 -38.86 5.24 -20.02
CA GLN A 4 -37.75 6.04 -19.46
C GLN A 4 -37.50 5.53 -18.05
N MET A 5 -36.41 4.80 -17.87
CA MET A 5 -35.87 4.52 -16.53
C MET A 5 -35.21 5.82 -16.04
N ASN A 6 -35.89 6.53 -15.16
CA ASN A 6 -35.29 7.59 -14.36
C ASN A 6 -34.28 6.96 -13.40
N ALA A 7 -33.02 7.10 -13.70
CA ALA A 7 -31.92 6.69 -12.83
C ALA A 7 -31.40 7.89 -12.02
N ASP A 8 -32.24 8.46 -11.17
CA ASP A 8 -31.77 9.32 -10.07
C ASP A 8 -31.60 8.48 -8.80
N VAL A 9 -30.63 7.59 -8.84
CA VAL A 9 -30.15 6.95 -7.60
C VAL A 9 -29.19 7.95 -6.96
N ASN A 10 -29.73 8.73 -6.03
CA ASN A 10 -28.96 9.69 -5.24
C ASN A 10 -28.13 8.91 -4.20
N PHE A 11 -26.94 8.43 -4.59
CA PHE A 11 -26.01 7.82 -3.65
C PHE A 11 -25.56 8.86 -2.63
N PRO A 12 -25.54 8.56 -1.32
CA PRO A 12 -24.99 9.47 -0.34
C PRO A 12 -23.53 9.79 -0.70
N ASN A 13 -23.11 11.04 -0.53
CA ASN A 13 -21.76 11.52 -0.90
C ASN A 13 -20.62 10.62 -0.40
N THR A 14 -20.80 9.98 0.75
CA THR A 14 -19.89 8.99 1.32
C THR A 14 -19.75 7.72 0.45
N ALA A 15 -20.83 7.22 -0.14
CA ALA A 15 -20.78 6.04 -1.00
C ALA A 15 -20.05 6.34 -2.32
N VAL A 16 -20.29 7.52 -2.90
CA VAL A 16 -19.60 7.97 -4.12
C VAL A 16 -18.09 8.14 -3.85
N ALA A 17 -17.71 8.75 -2.73
CA ALA A 17 -16.31 8.88 -2.33
C ALA A 17 -15.64 7.52 -2.14
N GLN A 18 -16.32 6.57 -1.49
CA GLN A 18 -15.78 5.22 -1.30
C GLN A 18 -15.56 4.48 -2.62
N ILE A 19 -16.48 4.57 -3.57
CA ILE A 19 -16.35 3.95 -4.91
C ILE A 19 -15.17 4.58 -5.65
N ARG A 20 -15.02 5.90 -5.60
CA ARG A 20 -13.90 6.62 -6.20
C ARG A 20 -12.56 6.15 -5.62
N ASN A 21 -12.46 6.05 -4.29
CA ASN A 21 -11.25 5.62 -3.62
C ASN A 21 -10.87 4.18 -3.97
N ILE A 22 -11.85 3.28 -4.07
CA ILE A 22 -11.62 1.91 -4.52
C ILE A 22 -11.05 1.89 -5.93
N SER A 23 -11.65 2.65 -6.86
CA SER A 23 -11.19 2.72 -8.25
C SER A 23 -9.77 3.28 -8.34
N GLN A 24 -9.48 4.40 -7.70
CA GLN A 24 -8.17 5.03 -7.70
C GLN A 24 -7.08 4.14 -7.08
N CYS A 25 -7.40 3.51 -5.95
CA CYS A 25 -6.50 2.58 -5.28
C CYS A 25 -6.20 1.35 -6.16
N TYR A 26 -7.24 0.77 -6.78
CA TYR A 26 -7.09 -0.36 -7.68
C TYR A 26 -6.22 -0.02 -8.90
N GLU A 27 -6.50 1.11 -9.55
CA GLU A 27 -5.72 1.59 -10.70
C GLU A 27 -4.26 1.86 -10.33
N ALA A 28 -4.00 2.43 -9.15
CA ALA A 28 -2.64 2.65 -8.68
C ALA A 28 -1.86 1.33 -8.56
N VAL A 29 -2.47 0.30 -7.96
CA VAL A 29 -1.84 -1.03 -7.86
C VAL A 29 -1.64 -1.63 -9.25
N LYS A 30 -2.66 -1.59 -10.11
CA LYS A 30 -2.58 -2.17 -11.46
C LYS A 30 -1.49 -1.51 -12.31
N ARG A 31 -1.43 -0.20 -12.35
CA ARG A 31 -0.37 0.53 -13.07
C ARG A 31 1.02 0.15 -12.59
N THR A 32 1.16 -0.04 -11.27
CA THR A 32 2.44 -0.41 -10.68
C THR A 32 2.80 -1.87 -10.99
N MET A 33 1.81 -2.77 -11.01
CA MET A 33 2.01 -4.16 -11.44
C MET A 33 2.41 -4.28 -12.91
N ASP A 34 1.75 -3.52 -13.77
CA ASP A 34 1.92 -3.58 -15.23
C ASP A 34 3.05 -2.67 -15.74
N ARG A 35 3.82 -2.05 -14.84
CA ARG A 35 4.91 -1.13 -15.20
C ARG A 35 6.02 -1.81 -15.97
N ASN A 36 6.73 -1.01 -16.76
CA ASN A 36 8.03 -1.44 -17.27
C ASN A 36 8.96 -1.74 -16.08
N PRO A 37 9.67 -2.88 -16.04
CA PRO A 37 10.57 -3.27 -14.94
C PRO A 37 11.66 -2.24 -14.61
N LEU A 38 11.99 -1.34 -15.53
CA LEU A 38 12.96 -0.26 -15.31
C LEU A 38 12.38 0.92 -14.54
N LEU A 39 11.06 0.98 -14.38
CA LEU A 39 10.39 2.03 -13.63
C LEU A 39 10.25 1.65 -12.16
N PRO A 40 10.15 2.67 -11.27
CA PRO A 40 9.89 2.44 -9.84
C PRO A 40 8.61 1.61 -9.61
N GLY A 41 8.59 0.85 -8.53
CA GLY A 41 7.50 -0.08 -8.21
C GLY A 41 6.67 0.26 -6.99
N ILE A 42 6.72 1.50 -6.53
CA ILE A 42 5.93 1.97 -5.38
C ILE A 42 4.93 3.01 -5.85
N SER A 43 3.66 2.87 -5.47
CA SER A 43 2.65 3.92 -5.60
C SER A 43 2.22 4.40 -4.22
N ALA A 44 1.93 5.68 -4.10
CA ALA A 44 1.42 6.30 -2.90
C ALA A 44 -0.03 6.78 -3.12
N PHE A 45 -0.92 6.36 -2.24
CA PHE A 45 -2.31 6.81 -2.19
C PHE A 45 -2.53 7.55 -0.87
N TYR A 46 -2.98 8.80 -0.93
CA TYR A 46 -3.10 9.62 0.26
C TYR A 46 -4.31 10.55 0.18
N GLU A 47 -5.10 10.57 1.24
CA GLU A 47 -6.30 11.39 1.38
C GLU A 47 -6.49 11.80 2.85
N PRO A 48 -7.33 12.82 3.12
CA PRO A 48 -7.74 13.15 4.49
C PRO A 48 -8.30 11.93 5.23
N SER A 49 -8.16 11.92 6.54
CA SER A 49 -8.70 10.87 7.39
C SER A 49 -10.24 10.77 7.27
N GLY A 50 -10.77 9.55 7.37
CA GLY A 50 -12.23 9.32 7.35
C GLY A 50 -12.86 9.11 5.97
N PHE A 51 -12.09 9.13 4.88
CA PHE A 51 -12.58 8.94 3.51
C PHE A 51 -12.62 7.47 3.02
N GLY A 52 -12.48 6.50 3.91
CA GLY A 52 -12.63 5.09 3.56
C GLY A 52 -11.40 4.43 2.91
N LYS A 53 -10.19 5.00 3.09
CA LYS A 53 -8.93 4.46 2.54
C LYS A 53 -8.70 2.98 2.88
N SER A 54 -8.84 2.63 4.15
CA SER A 54 -8.63 1.25 4.60
C SER A 54 -9.66 0.27 4.02
N THR A 55 -10.90 0.70 3.81
CA THR A 55 -11.92 -0.10 3.12
C THR A 55 -11.53 -0.34 1.67
N ALA A 56 -11.08 0.70 0.97
CA ALA A 56 -10.58 0.59 -0.40
C ALA A 56 -9.36 -0.32 -0.47
N ALA A 57 -8.41 -0.15 0.45
CA ALA A 57 -7.20 -0.97 0.54
C ALA A 57 -7.50 -2.46 0.73
N ASN A 58 -8.41 -2.81 1.65
CA ASN A 58 -8.82 -4.20 1.89
C ASN A 58 -9.50 -4.82 0.66
N TYR A 59 -10.38 -4.06 0.00
CA TYR A 59 -11.03 -4.53 -1.23
C TYR A 59 -9.99 -4.79 -2.33
N VAL A 60 -9.09 -3.86 -2.56
CA VAL A 60 -8.04 -3.98 -3.58
C VAL A 60 -7.07 -5.11 -3.24
N ALA A 61 -6.70 -5.28 -1.97
CA ALA A 61 -5.87 -6.40 -1.52
C ALA A 61 -6.50 -7.75 -1.88
N THR A 62 -7.80 -7.90 -1.64
CA THR A 62 -8.53 -9.12 -2.02
C THR A 62 -8.55 -9.33 -3.53
N LYS A 63 -8.81 -8.28 -4.30
CA LYS A 63 -8.89 -8.36 -5.78
C LYS A 63 -7.56 -8.62 -6.47
N THR A 64 -6.47 -8.13 -5.91
CA THR A 64 -5.12 -8.29 -6.48
C THR A 64 -4.32 -9.40 -5.81
N ASN A 65 -4.92 -10.11 -4.86
CA ASN A 65 -4.23 -11.09 -4.02
C ASN A 65 -2.97 -10.50 -3.34
N ALA A 66 -3.04 -9.24 -2.93
CA ALA A 66 -1.95 -8.54 -2.28
C ALA A 66 -1.78 -9.01 -0.83
N PHE A 67 -0.57 -8.90 -0.32
CA PHE A 67 -0.35 -8.88 1.13
C PHE A 67 -0.76 -7.53 1.68
N TYR A 68 -1.47 -7.50 2.79
CA TYR A 68 -1.96 -6.26 3.41
C TYR A 68 -1.48 -6.15 4.86
N VAL A 69 -0.82 -5.04 5.17
CA VAL A 69 -0.38 -4.73 6.53
C VAL A 69 -0.85 -3.33 6.90
N GLN A 70 -1.66 -3.23 7.96
CA GLN A 70 -1.98 -1.95 8.59
C GLN A 70 -0.98 -1.67 9.70
N VAL A 71 -0.21 -0.59 9.55
CA VAL A 71 0.82 -0.22 10.52
C VAL A 71 0.19 0.44 11.75
N LYS A 72 0.66 0.07 12.92
CA LYS A 72 0.26 0.69 14.19
C LYS A 72 1.35 1.65 14.68
N SER A 73 0.97 2.68 15.40
CA SER A 73 1.90 3.67 15.99
C SER A 73 2.97 3.03 16.87
N THR A 74 2.65 1.90 17.50
CA THR A 74 3.55 1.15 18.39
C THR A 74 4.52 0.21 17.66
N TYR A 75 4.41 0.08 16.33
CA TYR A 75 5.24 -0.87 15.60
C TYR A 75 6.71 -0.45 15.58
N THR A 76 7.57 -1.38 16.01
CA THR A 76 9.00 -1.38 15.71
C THR A 76 9.24 -1.95 14.32
N LYS A 77 10.47 -1.86 13.80
CA LYS A 77 10.86 -2.54 12.55
C LYS A 77 10.58 -4.05 12.63
N LYS A 78 10.90 -4.66 13.78
CA LYS A 78 10.64 -6.07 14.03
C LYS A 78 9.14 -6.39 14.04
N ALA A 79 8.34 -5.59 14.73
CA ALA A 79 6.89 -5.77 14.79
C ALA A 79 6.24 -5.66 13.40
N PHE A 80 6.71 -4.74 12.57
CA PHE A 80 6.25 -4.63 11.19
C PHE A 80 6.56 -5.90 10.38
N LEU A 81 7.80 -6.40 10.44
CA LEU A 81 8.18 -7.62 9.73
C LEU A 81 7.44 -8.86 10.24
N GLN A 82 7.21 -8.96 11.54
CA GLN A 82 6.39 -10.02 12.12
C GLN A 82 4.95 -9.96 11.58
N ALA A 83 4.37 -8.77 11.48
CA ALA A 83 3.03 -8.60 10.91
C ALA A 83 3.01 -9.01 9.43
N LEU A 84 4.02 -8.62 8.66
CA LEU A 84 4.15 -8.98 7.26
C LEU A 84 4.31 -10.49 7.06
N LEU A 85 5.21 -11.14 7.79
CA LEU A 85 5.41 -12.58 7.70
C LEU A 85 4.17 -13.38 8.14
N ARG A 86 3.42 -12.85 9.12
CA ARG A 86 2.13 -13.43 9.51
C ARG A 86 1.12 -13.36 8.38
N GLU A 87 1.05 -12.22 7.69
CA GLU A 87 0.19 -12.07 6.52
C GLU A 87 0.60 -13.03 5.38
N MET A 88 1.88 -13.30 5.25
CA MET A 88 2.43 -14.29 4.31
C MET A 88 2.25 -15.74 4.76
N SER A 89 1.73 -15.98 5.97
CA SER A 89 1.64 -17.32 6.59
C SER A 89 3.01 -18.00 6.76
N ILE A 90 4.04 -17.21 7.02
CA ILE A 90 5.41 -17.68 7.24
C ILE A 90 5.74 -17.55 8.72
N PRO A 91 6.18 -18.62 9.39
CA PRO A 91 6.73 -18.53 10.74
C PRO A 91 7.95 -17.60 10.75
N TYR A 92 7.99 -16.67 11.69
CA TYR A 92 9.09 -15.70 11.73
C TYR A 92 10.23 -16.18 12.64
N PRO A 93 11.48 -15.98 12.17
CA PRO A 93 12.68 -16.31 12.95
C PRO A 93 12.94 -15.26 14.03
N ALA A 94 14.02 -15.47 14.82
CA ALA A 94 14.35 -14.60 15.92
C ALA A 94 14.94 -13.25 15.50
N THR A 95 15.70 -13.21 14.42
CA THR A 95 16.47 -12.04 14.01
C THR A 95 15.76 -11.19 12.95
N LEU A 96 16.02 -9.88 13.02
CA LEU A 96 15.50 -8.93 12.04
C LEU A 96 16.01 -9.22 10.63
N SER A 97 17.28 -9.62 10.50
CA SER A 97 17.90 -9.93 9.21
C SER A 97 17.24 -11.12 8.53
N GLU A 98 17.02 -12.21 9.26
CA GLU A 98 16.32 -13.39 8.73
C GLU A 98 14.88 -13.08 8.35
N MET A 99 14.18 -12.25 9.13
CA MET A 99 12.82 -11.80 8.79
C MET A 99 12.82 -11.02 7.48
N MET A 100 13.79 -10.11 7.29
CA MET A 100 13.95 -9.35 6.05
C MET A 100 14.18 -10.26 4.85
N GLU A 101 15.07 -11.23 4.97
CA GLU A 101 15.38 -12.18 3.90
C GLU A 101 14.14 -13.00 3.50
N LEU A 102 13.41 -13.53 4.48
CA LEU A 102 12.19 -14.31 4.22
C LEU A 102 11.11 -13.46 3.55
N ALA A 103 10.84 -12.27 4.06
CA ALA A 103 9.83 -11.38 3.49
C ALA A 103 10.20 -10.93 2.07
N THR A 104 11.45 -10.56 1.84
CA THR A 104 11.97 -10.16 0.53
C THR A 104 11.87 -11.31 -0.48
N SER A 105 12.29 -12.51 -0.08
CA SER A 105 12.22 -13.71 -0.90
C SER A 105 10.79 -14.08 -1.29
N GLU A 106 9.84 -14.00 -0.35
CA GLU A 106 8.44 -14.30 -0.62
C GLU A 106 7.81 -13.27 -1.57
N LEU A 107 8.10 -11.98 -1.40
CA LEU A 107 7.65 -10.94 -2.31
C LEU A 107 8.20 -11.17 -3.74
N ALA A 108 9.48 -11.47 -3.87
CA ALA A 108 10.11 -11.75 -5.15
C ALA A 108 9.55 -13.00 -5.82
N LYS A 109 9.35 -14.07 -5.04
CA LYS A 109 8.87 -15.37 -5.52
C LYS A 109 7.43 -15.34 -6.00
N THR A 110 6.55 -14.69 -5.24
CA THR A 110 5.11 -14.71 -5.53
C THR A 110 4.67 -13.63 -6.51
N GLY A 111 5.41 -12.53 -6.60
CA GLY A 111 5.02 -11.35 -7.37
C GLY A 111 3.74 -10.67 -6.86
N ARG A 112 3.23 -11.08 -5.70
CA ARG A 112 2.03 -10.49 -5.08
C ARG A 112 2.34 -9.07 -4.62
N PRO A 113 1.44 -8.11 -4.85
CA PRO A 113 1.63 -6.75 -4.33
C PRO A 113 1.68 -6.73 -2.81
N LEU A 114 2.35 -5.73 -2.25
CA LEU A 114 2.31 -5.40 -0.84
C LEU A 114 1.61 -4.06 -0.64
N ILE A 115 0.52 -4.06 0.12
CA ILE A 115 -0.22 -2.86 0.51
C ILE A 115 0.10 -2.56 1.97
N ILE A 116 0.60 -1.36 2.23
CA ILE A 116 0.97 -0.89 3.56
C ILE A 116 0.08 0.30 3.91
N ASP A 117 -0.89 0.08 4.78
CA ASP A 117 -1.83 1.08 5.24
C ASP A 117 -1.32 1.78 6.52
N GLU A 118 -1.78 3.00 6.77
CA GLU A 118 -1.32 3.86 7.86
C GLU A 118 0.21 4.11 7.83
N PHE A 119 0.74 4.32 6.64
CA PHE A 119 2.18 4.46 6.38
C PHE A 119 2.82 5.61 7.16
N ASP A 120 2.04 6.62 7.53
CA ASP A 120 2.47 7.76 8.35
C ASP A 120 3.18 7.32 9.64
N HIS A 121 2.78 6.20 10.24
CA HIS A 121 3.42 5.67 11.44
C HIS A 121 4.87 5.19 11.21
N LEU A 122 5.19 4.72 10.00
CA LEU A 122 6.57 4.40 9.64
C LEU A 122 7.40 5.65 9.41
N VAL A 123 6.81 6.69 8.82
CA VAL A 123 7.47 7.98 8.59
C VAL A 123 7.79 8.66 9.91
N GLN A 124 6.82 8.75 10.82
CA GLN A 124 7.00 9.34 12.17
C GLN A 124 8.05 8.61 12.99
N GLY A 125 8.12 7.30 12.84
CA GLY A 125 9.08 6.44 13.56
C GLY A 125 10.46 6.32 12.91
N ASN A 126 10.75 7.07 11.84
CA ASN A 126 12.00 6.94 11.07
C ASN A 126 12.29 5.51 10.58
N LYS A 127 11.25 4.79 10.15
CA LYS A 127 11.33 3.37 9.75
C LYS A 127 11.16 3.15 8.26
N VAL A 128 11.10 4.20 7.46
CA VAL A 128 10.85 4.15 6.00
C VAL A 128 11.89 3.31 5.26
N GLU A 129 13.13 3.31 5.72
CA GLU A 129 14.23 2.59 5.09
C GLU A 129 13.99 1.07 5.01
N ILE A 130 13.26 0.49 5.97
CA ILE A 130 12.95 -0.95 5.91
C ILE A 130 12.07 -1.29 4.72
N ILE A 131 11.18 -0.39 4.32
CA ILE A 131 10.31 -0.58 3.16
C ILE A 131 11.10 -0.41 1.87
N ARG A 132 12.05 0.55 1.84
CA ARG A 132 12.98 0.68 0.72
C ARG A 132 13.77 -0.61 0.51
N ASP A 133 14.34 -1.16 1.58
CA ASP A 133 15.17 -2.36 1.52
C ASP A 133 14.35 -3.58 1.05
N LEU A 134 13.10 -3.75 1.53
CA LEU A 134 12.18 -4.77 1.03
C LEU A 134 11.89 -4.59 -0.46
N TYR A 135 11.65 -3.35 -0.90
CA TYR A 135 11.38 -3.05 -2.29
C TYR A 135 12.61 -3.32 -3.18
N GLU A 136 13.77 -2.80 -2.79
CA GLU A 136 15.00 -2.98 -3.58
C GLU A 136 15.41 -4.46 -3.70
N GLY A 137 15.23 -5.22 -2.64
CA GLY A 137 15.53 -6.66 -2.64
C GLY A 137 14.53 -7.51 -3.43
N SER A 138 13.26 -7.14 -3.42
CA SER A 138 12.20 -7.93 -4.08
C SER A 138 11.88 -7.44 -5.50
N GLN A 139 12.14 -6.17 -5.82
CA GLN A 139 11.65 -5.49 -7.02
C GLN A 139 10.14 -5.63 -7.23
N GLY A 140 9.41 -5.77 -6.12
CA GLY A 140 7.98 -6.03 -6.09
C GLY A 140 7.11 -4.82 -6.46
N THR A 141 5.81 -4.99 -6.29
CA THR A 141 4.81 -3.93 -6.41
C THR A 141 4.34 -3.53 -5.03
N PHE A 142 4.50 -2.25 -4.67
CA PHE A 142 4.11 -1.74 -3.37
C PHE A 142 3.08 -0.62 -3.52
N LEU A 143 2.09 -0.61 -2.65
CA LEU A 143 1.18 0.52 -2.45
C LEU A 143 1.30 0.98 -1.00
N ILE A 144 1.70 2.22 -0.80
CA ILE A 144 1.67 2.86 0.51
C ILE A 144 0.46 3.78 0.62
N ILE A 145 -0.22 3.72 1.76
CA ILE A 145 -1.44 4.49 2.01
C ILE A 145 -1.24 5.33 3.27
N GLY A 146 -1.56 6.60 3.19
CA GLY A 146 -1.43 7.51 4.31
C GLY A 146 -2.37 8.70 4.26
N GLU A 147 -2.14 9.65 5.15
CA GLU A 147 -2.90 10.87 5.24
C GLU A 147 -2.49 11.90 4.16
N GLU A 148 -3.27 12.96 4.02
CA GLU A 148 -3.08 14.01 3.01
C GLU A 148 -1.66 14.61 2.95
N MET A 149 -0.95 14.66 4.08
CA MET A 149 0.40 15.20 4.17
C MET A 149 1.50 14.18 3.90
N LEU A 150 1.16 12.95 3.52
CA LEU A 150 2.15 11.87 3.31
C LEU A 150 3.24 12.27 2.29
N ALA A 151 2.84 12.84 1.16
CA ALA A 151 3.79 13.26 0.12
C ALA A 151 4.84 14.23 0.68
N ARG A 152 4.40 15.26 1.40
CA ARG A 152 5.28 16.25 2.02
C ARG A 152 6.17 15.64 3.10
N LYS A 153 5.63 14.74 3.92
CA LYS A 153 6.40 14.06 4.96
C LYS A 153 7.53 13.20 4.38
N LEU A 154 7.34 12.66 3.17
CA LEU A 154 8.33 11.81 2.51
C LEU A 154 9.42 12.56 1.73
N GLU A 155 9.30 13.86 1.53
CA GLU A 155 10.30 14.67 0.83
C GLU A 155 11.71 14.55 1.45
N LYS A 156 11.79 14.45 2.78
CA LYS A 156 13.07 14.26 3.50
C LYS A 156 13.74 12.89 3.26
N TRP A 157 13.01 11.94 2.67
CA TRP A 157 13.46 10.59 2.38
C TRP A 157 13.78 10.43 0.89
N GLU A 158 14.71 11.21 0.37
CA GLU A 158 15.01 11.31 -1.07
C GLU A 158 15.19 9.95 -1.75
N ARG A 159 15.91 9.02 -1.13
CA ARG A 159 16.14 7.68 -1.69
C ARG A 159 14.86 6.86 -1.80
N PHE A 160 13.95 7.00 -0.86
CA PHE A 160 12.65 6.35 -0.89
C PHE A 160 11.70 7.07 -1.86
N HIS A 161 11.68 8.39 -1.80
CA HIS A 161 10.86 9.23 -2.68
C HIS A 161 11.12 8.94 -4.16
N GLY A 162 12.37 8.73 -4.55
CA GLY A 162 12.76 8.35 -5.90
C GLY A 162 12.29 6.94 -6.34
N ARG A 163 11.73 6.13 -5.46
CA ARG A 163 11.14 4.82 -5.76
C ARG A 163 9.62 4.87 -5.95
N ILE A 164 9.03 6.05 -5.84
CA ILE A 164 7.58 6.23 -6.01
C ILE A 164 7.28 6.57 -7.45
N LEU A 165 6.51 5.71 -8.11
CA LEU A 165 6.08 5.85 -9.50
C LEU A 165 4.91 6.83 -9.63
N ASN A 166 3.91 6.68 -8.75
CA ASN A 166 2.67 7.45 -8.80
C ASN A 166 2.32 8.01 -7.43
N TRP A 167 1.87 9.26 -7.44
CA TRP A 167 1.27 9.95 -6.31
C TRP A 167 -0.21 10.15 -6.60
N VAL A 168 -1.07 9.46 -5.87
CA VAL A 168 -2.53 9.49 -6.06
C VAL A 168 -3.17 10.15 -4.85
N PRO A 169 -3.68 11.39 -4.99
CA PRO A 169 -4.36 12.12 -3.92
C PRO A 169 -5.82 11.67 -3.76
#